data_185cef3fb5c6210c97bf63b0fbbaa034
#
_entry.id   185cef3fb5c6210c97bf63b0fbbaa034
#
_cell.length_a   1.000
_cell.length_b   1.000
_cell.length_c   1.000
_cell.angle_alpha   90.00
_cell.angle_beta   90.00
_cell.angle_gamma   90.00
#
_symmetry.space_group_name_H-M   'P 1'
#
loop_
_entity.id
_entity.type
_entity.pdbx_description
1 polymer ?
#
loop_
_entity_poly.entity_id
_entity_poly.type
_entity_poly.pdbx_seq_one_letter_code
_entity_poly.pdbx_strand_id
1 'polypeptide(L)'
;MAYKKIGEELSFADLAVSKSLAHNRSVKLMERINKAVSWRNIEALLLEHYDIGKTVEGADAYPPLLLLKCMLLQKWFRIPSDPELENQINDRLSFKKFLGLPLDKPSPDHSTFSRFRSRLSKDAMVKLNSEVLN
;
A
#
# COMPACT_ATOMS: atom_id res chain seq x y z
N MET A 1 -16.55 -4.14 -11.54
CA MET A 1 -15.16 -4.31 -11.08
C MET A 1 -15.11 -4.28 -9.56
N ALA A 2 -14.46 -5.24 -8.96
CA ALA A 2 -14.26 -5.29 -7.52
C ALA A 2 -12.79 -5.04 -7.20
N TYR A 3 -12.48 -4.84 -5.93
CA TYR A 3 -11.08 -4.77 -5.51
C TYR A 3 -10.52 -6.18 -5.30
N LYS A 4 -9.22 -6.33 -5.57
CA LYS A 4 -8.52 -7.57 -5.29
C LYS A 4 -8.53 -7.81 -3.78
N LYS A 5 -8.65 -9.08 -3.39
CA LYS A 5 -8.55 -9.47 -1.98
C LYS A 5 -7.08 -9.68 -1.65
N ILE A 6 -6.56 -8.82 -0.78
CA ILE A 6 -5.15 -8.84 -0.40
C ILE A 6 -5.05 -9.15 1.09
N GLY A 7 -4.20 -10.12 1.43
CA GLY A 7 -3.92 -10.45 2.82
C GLY A 7 -4.94 -11.31 3.54
N GLU A 8 -5.97 -11.80 2.84
CA GLU A 8 -6.97 -12.67 3.44
C GLU A 8 -6.45 -14.09 3.69
N GLU A 9 -5.53 -14.55 2.85
CA GLU A 9 -4.93 -15.86 2.99
C GLU A 9 -3.43 -15.72 3.18
N LEU A 10 -2.96 -16.02 4.39
CA LEU A 10 -1.53 -16.03 4.67
C LEU A 10 -1.02 -17.47 4.50
N SER A 11 0.07 -17.62 3.76
CA SER A 11 0.71 -18.89 3.59
C SER A 11 1.51 -19.24 4.83
N PHE A 12 1.90 -20.52 4.95
CA PHE A 12 2.80 -20.95 6.02
C PHE A 12 4.13 -20.18 5.96
N ALA A 13 4.62 -19.90 4.75
CA ALA A 13 5.84 -19.12 4.57
C ALA A 13 5.69 -17.70 5.11
N ASP A 14 4.52 -17.06 4.92
CA ASP A 14 4.25 -15.72 5.46
C ASP A 14 4.36 -15.72 6.98
N LEU A 15 3.79 -16.72 7.65
CA LEU A 15 3.85 -16.83 9.10
C LEU A 15 5.28 -17.03 9.60
N ALA A 16 6.04 -17.92 8.94
CA ALA A 16 7.42 -18.18 9.32
C ALA A 16 8.30 -16.96 9.16
N VAL A 17 8.16 -16.23 8.04
CA VAL A 17 8.93 -15.02 7.78
C VAL A 17 8.53 -13.90 8.73
N SER A 18 7.23 -13.74 9.01
CA SER A 18 6.76 -12.75 9.99
C SER A 18 7.42 -12.95 11.35
N LYS A 19 7.57 -14.21 11.78
CA LYS A 19 8.24 -14.51 13.04
C LYS A 19 9.72 -14.11 13.01
N SER A 20 10.42 -14.41 11.90
CA SER A 20 11.83 -14.05 11.76
C SER A 20 12.04 -12.55 11.63
N LEU A 21 11.06 -11.79 11.14
CA LEU A 21 11.13 -10.34 11.00
C LEU A 21 10.73 -9.59 12.27
N ALA A 22 10.28 -10.27 13.31
CA ALA A 22 9.74 -9.64 14.52
C ALA A 22 10.69 -8.63 15.17
N HIS A 23 11.99 -8.82 15.03
CA HIS A 23 13.00 -7.92 15.59
C HIS A 23 13.64 -6.98 14.55
N ASN A 24 13.15 -6.98 13.32
CA ASN A 24 13.67 -6.13 12.27
C ASN A 24 13.31 -4.66 12.54
N ARG A 25 14.30 -3.76 12.41
CA ARG A 25 14.12 -2.33 12.69
C ARG A 25 13.05 -1.70 11.82
N SER A 26 13.09 -1.98 10.52
CA SER A 26 12.11 -1.42 9.57
C SER A 26 10.69 -1.91 9.88
N VAL A 27 10.55 -3.19 10.23
CA VAL A 27 9.26 -3.74 10.59
C VAL A 27 8.71 -3.07 11.85
N LYS A 28 9.55 -2.87 12.86
CA LYS A 28 9.13 -2.19 14.10
C LYS A 28 8.68 -0.76 13.84
N LEU A 29 9.39 -0.04 12.99
CA LEU A 29 9.02 1.32 12.60
C LEU A 29 7.66 1.33 11.91
N MET A 30 7.47 0.43 10.95
CA MET A 30 6.22 0.34 10.20
C MET A 30 5.05 -0.09 11.05
N GLU A 31 5.28 -0.95 12.04
CA GLU A 31 4.24 -1.33 13.00
C GLU A 31 3.81 -0.14 13.84
N ARG A 32 4.74 0.71 14.26
CA ARG A 32 4.41 1.94 15.00
C ARG A 32 3.59 2.89 14.14
N ILE A 33 3.93 3.02 12.88
CA ILE A 33 3.17 3.84 11.92
C ILE A 33 1.76 3.29 11.77
N ASN A 34 1.62 1.97 11.59
CA ASN A 34 0.31 1.33 11.45
C ASN A 34 -0.58 1.54 12.67
N LYS A 35 0.00 1.60 13.86
CA LYS A 35 -0.76 1.87 15.09
C LYS A 35 -1.13 3.33 15.25
N ALA A 36 -0.27 4.24 14.79
CA ALA A 36 -0.44 5.67 14.97
C ALA A 36 -1.40 6.29 13.96
N VAL A 37 -1.53 5.70 12.77
CA VAL A 37 -2.32 6.26 11.67
C VAL A 37 -3.70 5.61 11.63
N SER A 38 -4.74 6.43 11.49
CA SER A 38 -6.11 5.93 11.32
C SER A 38 -6.35 5.58 9.86
N TRP A 39 -5.96 4.37 9.48
CA TRP A 39 -6.14 3.90 8.10
C TRP A 39 -7.61 3.86 7.68
N ARG A 40 -8.52 3.63 8.63
CA ARG A 40 -9.95 3.63 8.34
C ARG A 40 -10.43 4.99 7.82
N ASN A 41 -9.99 6.08 8.46
CA ASN A 41 -10.37 7.43 8.03
C ASN A 41 -9.74 7.76 6.68
N ILE A 42 -8.51 7.35 6.47
CA ILE A 42 -7.79 7.56 5.21
C ILE A 42 -8.48 6.79 4.08
N GLU A 43 -8.87 5.56 4.33
CA GLU A 43 -9.59 4.75 3.34
C GLU A 43 -10.92 5.39 2.97
N ALA A 44 -11.65 5.92 3.94
CA ALA A 44 -12.89 6.61 3.67
C ALA A 44 -12.70 7.80 2.75
N LEU A 45 -11.65 8.60 2.99
CA LEU A 45 -11.32 9.74 2.12
C LEU A 45 -10.94 9.28 0.71
N LEU A 46 -10.17 8.21 0.60
CA LEU A 46 -9.79 7.65 -0.69
C LEU A 46 -11.01 7.21 -1.49
N LEU A 47 -11.95 6.53 -0.85
CA LEU A 47 -13.13 6.03 -1.52
C LEU A 47 -14.05 7.17 -2.00
N GLU A 48 -14.00 8.34 -1.37
CA GLU A 48 -14.72 9.52 -1.83
C GLU A 48 -14.10 10.11 -3.10
N HIS A 49 -12.77 10.03 -3.26
CA HIS A 49 -12.04 10.73 -4.31
C HIS A 49 -11.45 9.82 -5.38
N TYR A 50 -11.67 8.51 -5.29
CA TYR A 50 -11.08 7.56 -6.21
C TYR A 50 -12.16 6.63 -6.78
N ASP A 51 -12.38 6.72 -8.10
CA ASP A 51 -13.50 6.03 -8.76
C ASP A 51 -13.18 4.62 -9.26
N ILE A 52 -11.90 4.25 -9.31
CA ILE A 52 -11.49 2.93 -9.80
C ILE A 52 -11.95 1.87 -8.79
N GLY A 53 -12.48 0.77 -9.31
CA GLY A 53 -13.00 -0.31 -8.49
C GLY A 53 -14.48 -0.18 -8.14
N LYS A 54 -15.11 0.94 -8.49
CA LYS A 54 -16.54 1.18 -8.24
C LYS A 54 -17.44 0.63 -9.33
N THR A 55 -16.89 0.24 -10.47
CA THR A 55 -17.64 -0.37 -11.56
C THR A 55 -17.47 -1.88 -11.55
N VAL A 56 -18.47 -2.60 -12.10
CA VAL A 56 -18.42 -4.06 -12.13
C VAL A 56 -17.74 -4.61 -13.38
N GLU A 57 -17.35 -3.74 -14.31
CA GLU A 57 -16.72 -4.13 -15.55
C GLU A 57 -15.20 -4.04 -15.46
N GLY A 58 -14.50 -4.94 -16.17
CA GLY A 58 -13.05 -4.96 -16.27
C GLY A 58 -12.39 -5.83 -15.20
N ALA A 59 -11.07 -5.80 -15.17
CA ALA A 59 -10.28 -6.54 -14.19
C ALA A 59 -10.39 -5.91 -12.80
N ASP A 60 -10.24 -6.73 -11.78
CA ASP A 60 -10.24 -6.24 -10.40
C ASP A 60 -9.09 -5.27 -10.17
N ALA A 61 -9.37 -4.16 -9.53
CA ALA A 61 -8.38 -3.15 -9.19
C ALA A 61 -7.74 -3.44 -7.84
N TYR A 62 -6.52 -2.92 -7.64
CA TYR A 62 -5.93 -2.93 -6.32
C TYR A 62 -6.70 -2.02 -5.37
N PRO A 63 -6.82 -2.37 -4.08
CA PRO A 63 -7.45 -1.48 -3.11
C PRO A 63 -6.72 -0.13 -3.07
N PRO A 64 -7.43 1.01 -3.06
CA PRO A 64 -6.79 2.32 -3.04
C PRO A 64 -5.87 2.53 -1.83
N LEU A 65 -6.22 1.96 -0.69
CA LEU A 65 -5.37 2.07 0.50
C LEU A 65 -4.01 1.40 0.29
N LEU A 66 -3.98 0.26 -0.38
CA LEU A 66 -2.73 -0.42 -0.71
C LEU A 66 -1.84 0.49 -1.57
N LEU A 67 -2.42 1.11 -2.58
CA LEU A 67 -1.69 2.00 -3.48
C LEU A 67 -1.19 3.24 -2.75
N LEU A 68 -2.00 3.80 -1.86
CA LEU A 68 -1.56 4.93 -1.03
C LEU A 68 -0.39 4.55 -0.14
N LYS A 69 -0.44 3.38 0.49
CA LYS A 69 0.67 2.91 1.31
C LYS A 69 1.95 2.76 0.48
N CYS A 70 1.83 2.31 -0.76
CA CYS A 70 2.98 2.25 -1.68
C CYS A 70 3.57 3.64 -1.91
N MET A 71 2.71 4.65 -2.10
CA MET A 71 3.17 6.03 -2.28
C MET A 71 3.86 6.56 -1.03
N LEU A 72 3.37 6.19 0.16
CA LEU A 72 4.00 6.58 1.42
C LEU A 72 5.38 5.93 1.57
N LEU A 73 5.53 4.67 1.20
CA LEU A 73 6.83 4.01 1.19
C LEU A 73 7.81 4.74 0.28
N GLN A 74 7.34 5.11 -0.91
CA GLN A 74 8.17 5.85 -1.86
C GLN A 74 8.69 7.15 -1.26
N LYS A 75 7.80 7.89 -0.59
CA LYS A 75 8.14 9.16 0.04
C LYS A 75 9.07 8.99 1.23
N TRP A 76 8.73 8.08 2.14
CA TRP A 76 9.50 7.91 3.38
C TRP A 76 10.90 7.34 3.14
N PHE A 77 11.04 6.47 2.16
CA PHE A 77 12.33 5.84 1.86
C PHE A 77 13.04 6.49 0.67
N ARG A 78 12.50 7.62 0.18
CA ARG A 78 13.09 8.42 -0.91
C ARG A 78 13.42 7.59 -2.14
N ILE A 79 12.45 6.78 -2.57
CA ILE A 79 12.61 5.91 -3.73
C ILE A 79 12.44 6.75 -5.00
N PRO A 80 13.44 6.78 -5.90
CA PRO A 80 13.50 7.79 -6.97
C PRO A 80 12.53 7.61 -8.12
N SER A 81 11.98 6.40 -8.31
CA SER A 81 11.11 6.15 -9.47
C SER A 81 10.09 5.06 -9.15
N ASP A 82 9.02 5.00 -9.96
CA ASP A 82 8.00 3.97 -9.82
C ASP A 82 8.54 2.57 -10.12
N PRO A 83 9.37 2.36 -11.16
CA PRO A 83 9.99 1.04 -11.38
C PRO A 83 10.85 0.60 -10.19
N GLU A 84 11.58 1.53 -9.57
CA GLU A 84 12.38 1.20 -8.39
C GLU A 84 11.50 0.88 -7.19
N LEU A 85 10.38 1.56 -7.03
CA LEU A 85 9.41 1.25 -5.98
C LEU A 85 8.87 -0.19 -6.15
N GLU A 86 8.48 -0.54 -7.36
CA GLU A 86 8.05 -1.90 -7.68
C GLU A 86 9.13 -2.91 -7.32
N ASN A 87 10.38 -2.66 -7.72
CA ASN A 87 11.51 -3.53 -7.44
C ASN A 87 11.72 -3.70 -5.92
N GLN A 88 11.68 -2.61 -5.17
CA GLN A 88 11.89 -2.68 -3.72
C GLN A 88 10.75 -3.37 -2.98
N ILE A 89 9.51 -3.19 -3.40
CA ILE A 89 8.38 -3.90 -2.81
C ILE A 89 8.54 -5.41 -3.03
N ASN A 90 8.96 -5.83 -4.23
CA ASN A 90 9.18 -7.23 -4.53
C ASN A 90 10.37 -7.83 -3.75
N ASP A 91 11.36 -7.02 -3.45
CA ASP A 91 12.59 -7.47 -2.81
C ASP A 91 12.57 -7.37 -1.28
N ARG A 92 11.85 -6.37 -0.71
CA ARG A 92 11.89 -6.11 0.74
C ARG A 92 10.69 -6.70 1.45
N LEU A 93 10.95 -7.70 2.30
CA LEU A 93 9.91 -8.37 3.09
C LEU A 93 9.20 -7.40 4.04
N SER A 94 9.93 -6.43 4.59
CA SER A 94 9.33 -5.43 5.48
C SER A 94 8.29 -4.57 4.75
N PHE A 95 8.50 -4.26 3.48
CA PHE A 95 7.54 -3.53 2.68
C PHE A 95 6.27 -4.35 2.45
N LYS A 96 6.42 -5.61 2.07
CA LYS A 96 5.28 -6.50 1.88
C LYS A 96 4.47 -6.64 3.16
N LYS A 97 5.13 -6.75 4.30
CA LYS A 97 4.45 -6.84 5.59
C LYS A 97 3.66 -5.56 5.90
N PHE A 98 4.24 -4.39 5.67
CA PHE A 98 3.55 -3.11 5.88
C PHE A 98 2.30 -3.00 5.01
N LEU A 99 2.39 -3.43 3.76
CA LEU A 99 1.29 -3.37 2.81
C LEU A 99 0.22 -4.43 3.06
N GLY A 100 0.53 -5.45 3.86
CA GLY A 100 -0.35 -6.61 4.00
C GLY A 100 -0.36 -7.50 2.76
N LEU A 101 0.68 -7.41 1.94
CA LEU A 101 0.80 -8.17 0.71
C LEU A 101 1.47 -9.51 1.00
N PRO A 102 0.85 -10.65 0.66
CA PRO A 102 1.48 -11.96 0.86
C PRO A 102 2.81 -12.06 0.13
N LEU A 103 3.74 -12.82 0.69
CA LEU A 103 5.09 -12.94 0.14
C LEU A 103 5.12 -13.52 -1.27
N ASP A 104 4.15 -14.37 -1.60
CA ASP A 104 4.04 -15.01 -2.92
C ASP A 104 3.33 -14.13 -3.96
N LYS A 105 2.83 -12.96 -3.54
CA LYS A 105 2.15 -12.03 -4.45
C LYS A 105 3.11 -10.91 -4.86
N PRO A 106 3.13 -10.56 -6.15
CA PRO A 106 3.98 -9.47 -6.59
C PRO A 106 3.43 -8.09 -6.20
N SER A 107 4.30 -7.10 -6.23
CA SER A 107 3.93 -5.70 -6.13
C SER A 107 2.96 -5.33 -7.27
N PRO A 108 2.10 -4.32 -7.07
CA PRO A 108 1.46 -3.67 -8.21
C PRO A 108 2.53 -3.22 -9.22
N ASP A 109 2.18 -3.23 -10.50
CA ASP A 109 3.08 -2.79 -11.56
C ASP A 109 3.34 -1.27 -11.45
N HIS A 110 4.53 -0.84 -11.86
CA HIS A 110 4.90 0.58 -11.75
C HIS A 110 3.93 1.53 -12.48
N SER A 111 3.35 1.09 -13.58
CA SER A 111 2.37 1.91 -14.29
C SER A 111 1.10 2.12 -13.47
N THR A 112 0.76 1.19 -12.58
CA THR A 112 -0.36 1.33 -11.67
C THR A 112 -0.16 2.50 -10.70
N PHE A 113 1.06 2.69 -10.22
CA PHE A 113 1.39 3.82 -9.33
C PHE A 113 1.18 5.17 -10.03
N SER A 114 1.67 5.29 -11.26
CA SER A 114 1.47 6.49 -12.07
C SER A 114 0.00 6.82 -12.28
N ARG A 115 -0.77 5.81 -12.66
CA ARG A 115 -2.21 5.99 -12.89
C ARG A 115 -2.94 6.39 -11.60
N PHE A 116 -2.55 5.78 -10.48
CA PHE A 116 -3.15 6.12 -9.20
C PHE A 116 -2.95 7.60 -8.86
N ARG A 117 -1.72 8.09 -8.97
CA ARG A 117 -1.40 9.50 -8.70
C ARG A 117 -2.16 10.45 -9.60
N SER A 118 -2.28 10.12 -10.88
CA SER A 118 -2.95 11.00 -11.84
C SER A 118 -4.46 11.08 -11.63
N ARG A 119 -5.04 10.08 -10.96
CA ARG A 119 -6.47 10.04 -10.68
C ARG A 119 -6.87 10.68 -9.36
N LEU A 120 -5.90 10.99 -8.50
CA LEU A 120 -6.16 11.71 -7.26
C LEU A 120 -6.01 13.20 -7.52
N SER A 121 -6.98 13.99 -7.05
CA SER A 121 -6.90 15.45 -7.14
C SER A 121 -5.84 15.97 -6.17
N LYS A 122 -5.35 17.19 -6.42
CA LYS A 122 -4.43 17.85 -5.49
C LYS A 122 -5.06 18.04 -4.12
N ASP A 123 -6.35 18.38 -4.09
CA ASP A 123 -7.07 18.58 -2.84
C ASP A 123 -7.15 17.28 -2.04
N ALA A 124 -7.41 16.15 -2.72
CA ALA A 124 -7.42 14.84 -2.07
C ALA A 124 -6.05 14.51 -1.47
N MET A 125 -4.97 14.78 -2.21
CA MET A 125 -3.62 14.54 -1.71
C MET A 125 -3.29 15.37 -0.49
N VAL A 126 -3.70 16.64 -0.47
CA VAL A 126 -3.49 17.53 0.69
C VAL A 126 -4.24 16.99 1.91
N LYS A 127 -5.50 16.59 1.74
CA LYS A 127 -6.30 16.03 2.83
C LYS A 127 -5.70 14.74 3.36
N LEU A 128 -5.24 13.85 2.47
CA LEU A 128 -4.63 12.58 2.86
C LEU A 128 -3.32 12.81 3.61
N ASN A 129 -2.49 13.73 3.15
CA ASN A 129 -1.25 14.07 3.83
C ASN A 129 -1.53 14.63 5.22
N SER A 130 -2.55 15.46 5.36
CA SER A 130 -2.96 16.03 6.65
C SER A 130 -3.35 14.91 7.63
N GLU A 131 -4.12 13.93 7.17
CA GLU A 131 -4.54 12.80 8.03
C GLU A 131 -3.36 11.94 8.45
N VAL A 132 -2.40 11.71 7.57
CA VAL A 132 -1.23 10.89 7.88
C VAL A 132 -0.28 11.62 8.84
N LEU A 133 -0.10 12.94 8.66
CA LEU A 133 0.85 13.73 9.46
C LEU A 133 0.27 14.19 10.80
N ASN A 134 -1.02 14.15 10.94
CA ASN A 134 -1.69 14.48 12.19
C ASN A 134 -2.01 13.22 12.96
#